data_e0aedbf392f9904c5bbf456ece789d71
#
_entry.id   e0aedbf392f9904c5bbf456ece789d71
#
_cell.length_a   1.000
_cell.length_b   1.000
_cell.length_c   1.000
_cell.angle_alpha   90.00
_cell.angle_beta   90.00
_cell.angle_gamma   90.00
#
_symmetry.space_group_name_H-M   'P 1'
#
loop_
_entity.id
_entity.type
_entity.pdbx_description
1 polymer ?
#
loop_
_entity_poly.entity_id
_entity_poly.type
_entity_poly.pdbx_seq_one_letter_code
_entity_poly.pdbx_strand_id
1 'polypeptide(L)'
;SQGGVNFYIGNNPQSNGMQAVVPGTRASWWGGREDTIAIAEQAAGRLLKPSEVSSYWYAKSLDYIREQPVEWLKLTLRKAIAMFGDVEIPNNAPYQARRGEFFTLSAIPLGFAAIFALFLVSTPWILPKKSDFEAQNTARSVILLILVFLATYSASIIAFFVTGRYRMPLVPFFAMGAAVGIVRAHDFIRARQWRSTTALV
;
A
#
# COMPACT_ATOMS: atom_id res chain seq x y z
N SER A 1 -2.87 -23.66 3.42
CA SER A 1 -2.42 -22.35 2.90
C SER A 1 -3.62 -21.53 2.51
N GLN A 2 -3.69 -20.25 2.94
CA GLN A 2 -4.79 -19.35 2.58
C GLN A 2 -4.42 -18.41 1.42
N GLY A 3 -3.28 -18.63 0.76
CA GLY A 3 -2.79 -17.76 -0.30
C GLY A 3 -3.79 -17.55 -1.43
N GLY A 4 -4.39 -18.62 -1.93
CA GLY A 4 -5.39 -18.53 -3.00
C GLY A 4 -6.66 -17.80 -2.59
N VAL A 5 -7.15 -18.03 -1.38
CA VAL A 5 -8.31 -17.31 -0.82
C VAL A 5 -8.01 -15.81 -0.74
N ASN A 6 -6.86 -15.44 -0.18
CA ASN A 6 -6.45 -14.03 -0.08
C ASN A 6 -6.25 -13.38 -1.47
N PHE A 7 -5.73 -14.13 -2.42
CA PHE A 7 -5.59 -13.65 -3.80
C PHE A 7 -6.96 -13.42 -4.44
N TYR A 8 -7.91 -14.35 -4.24
CA TYR A 8 -9.27 -14.24 -4.75
C TYR A 8 -10.03 -13.05 -4.14
N ILE A 9 -9.87 -12.79 -2.85
CA ILE A 9 -10.46 -11.60 -2.20
C ILE A 9 -10.17 -10.32 -2.99
N GLY A 10 -8.94 -10.14 -3.42
CA GLY A 10 -8.52 -8.96 -4.17
C GLY A 10 -8.67 -9.06 -5.70
N ASN A 11 -9.02 -10.24 -6.25
CA ASN A 11 -9.03 -10.48 -7.69
C ASN A 11 -10.23 -11.35 -8.10
N ASN A 12 -11.45 -10.79 -7.98
CA ASN A 12 -12.70 -11.39 -8.40
C ASN A 12 -13.66 -10.31 -8.95
N PRO A 13 -14.71 -10.66 -9.70
CA PRO A 13 -15.61 -9.69 -10.33
C PRO A 13 -16.35 -8.77 -9.36
N GLN A 14 -16.54 -9.18 -8.10
CA GLN A 14 -17.26 -8.42 -7.07
C GLN A 14 -16.30 -7.66 -6.14
N SER A 15 -15.00 -7.80 -6.33
CA SER A 15 -14.00 -7.15 -5.49
C SER A 15 -13.94 -5.64 -5.74
N ASN A 16 -13.91 -4.87 -4.66
CA ASN A 16 -13.53 -3.46 -4.71
C ASN A 16 -12.03 -3.23 -4.43
N GLY A 17 -11.28 -4.31 -4.11
CA GLY A 17 -9.86 -4.28 -3.77
C GLY A 17 -9.53 -3.85 -2.33
N MET A 18 -10.53 -3.51 -1.52
CA MET A 18 -10.36 -2.91 -0.18
C MET A 18 -11.10 -3.68 0.93
N GLN A 19 -11.73 -4.80 0.61
CA GLN A 19 -12.40 -5.67 1.57
C GLN A 19 -11.59 -6.94 1.80
N ALA A 20 -11.63 -7.46 3.02
CA ALA A 20 -10.90 -8.69 3.40
C ALA A 20 -11.84 -9.91 3.50
N VAL A 21 -12.89 -9.96 2.69
CA VAL A 21 -13.94 -11.01 2.75
C VAL A 21 -14.17 -11.53 1.33
N VAL A 22 -14.29 -12.86 1.20
CA VAL A 22 -14.73 -13.50 -0.04
C VAL A 22 -16.22 -13.23 -0.23
N PRO A 23 -16.68 -12.78 -1.41
CA PRO A 23 -18.10 -12.60 -1.65
C PRO A 23 -18.92 -13.86 -1.38
N GLY A 24 -20.03 -13.69 -0.66
CA GLY A 24 -20.93 -14.81 -0.31
C GLY A 24 -20.50 -15.65 0.91
N THR A 25 -19.42 -15.25 1.60
CA THR A 25 -19.00 -15.92 2.85
C THR A 25 -19.24 -15.05 4.07
N ARG A 26 -19.26 -15.68 5.24
CA ARG A 26 -19.37 -14.98 6.53
C ARG A 26 -18.16 -14.05 6.75
N ALA A 27 -18.40 -12.86 7.27
CA ALA A 27 -17.33 -11.86 7.50
C ALA A 27 -16.40 -12.22 8.68
N SER A 28 -16.75 -13.18 9.52
CA SER A 28 -15.89 -13.61 10.62
C SER A 28 -14.72 -14.47 10.12
N TRP A 29 -13.56 -14.35 10.79
CA TRP A 29 -12.36 -15.11 10.42
C TRP A 29 -12.60 -16.64 10.32
N TRP A 30 -13.25 -17.21 11.34
CA TRP A 30 -13.51 -18.65 11.37
C TRP A 30 -14.60 -19.04 10.38
N GLY A 31 -15.73 -18.32 10.37
CA GLY A 31 -16.84 -18.60 9.46
C GLY A 31 -16.45 -18.44 8.00
N GLY A 32 -15.76 -17.38 7.64
CA GLY A 32 -15.29 -17.17 6.28
C GLY A 32 -14.31 -18.25 5.81
N ARG A 33 -13.44 -18.73 6.70
CA ARG A 33 -12.55 -19.85 6.39
C ARG A 33 -13.31 -21.16 6.15
N GLU A 34 -14.27 -21.48 7.00
CA GLU A 34 -15.11 -22.68 6.82
C GLU A 34 -15.91 -22.61 5.51
N ASP A 35 -16.51 -21.47 5.23
CA ASP A 35 -17.29 -21.25 4.01
C ASP A 35 -16.42 -21.38 2.74
N THR A 36 -15.20 -20.84 2.75
CA THR A 36 -14.28 -20.96 1.60
C THR A 36 -13.83 -22.38 1.36
N ILE A 37 -13.70 -23.20 2.39
CA ILE A 37 -13.40 -24.63 2.26
C ILE A 37 -14.63 -25.34 1.70
N ALA A 38 -15.81 -25.14 2.30
CA ALA A 38 -17.05 -25.80 1.89
C ALA A 38 -17.40 -25.51 0.42
N ILE A 39 -17.24 -24.25 -0.04
CA ILE A 39 -17.47 -23.87 -1.45
C ILE A 39 -16.52 -24.63 -2.39
N ALA A 40 -15.24 -24.72 -2.03
CA ALA A 40 -14.25 -25.41 -2.86
C ALA A 40 -14.50 -26.93 -2.90
N GLU A 41 -14.85 -27.55 -1.77
CA GLU A 41 -15.17 -28.97 -1.67
C GLU A 41 -16.47 -29.33 -2.40
N GLN A 42 -17.49 -28.49 -2.28
CA GLN A 42 -18.74 -28.65 -3.03
C GLN A 42 -18.49 -28.60 -4.55
N ALA A 43 -17.66 -27.67 -5.01
CA ALA A 43 -17.30 -27.57 -6.43
C ALA A 43 -16.49 -28.77 -6.92
N ALA A 44 -15.64 -29.34 -6.05
CA ALA A 44 -14.82 -30.50 -6.39
C ALA A 44 -15.54 -31.86 -6.21
N GLY A 45 -16.70 -31.89 -5.51
CA GLY A 45 -17.43 -33.10 -5.18
C GLY A 45 -16.70 -34.03 -4.18
N ARG A 46 -15.67 -33.54 -3.49
CA ARG A 46 -14.86 -34.31 -2.53
C ARG A 46 -14.21 -33.42 -1.48
N LEU A 47 -13.76 -33.99 -0.40
CA LEU A 47 -12.92 -33.30 0.57
C LEU A 47 -11.58 -32.90 -0.03
N LEU A 48 -11.12 -31.69 0.28
CA LEU A 48 -9.91 -31.10 -0.25
C LEU A 48 -8.83 -30.90 0.81
N LYS A 49 -7.59 -31.14 0.45
CA LYS A 49 -6.44 -30.71 1.26
C LYS A 49 -6.33 -29.17 1.25
N PRO A 50 -5.75 -28.55 2.28
CA PRO A 50 -5.61 -27.08 2.34
C PRO A 50 -4.86 -26.46 1.13
N SER A 51 -3.96 -27.20 0.50
CA SER A 51 -3.28 -26.77 -0.74
C SER A 51 -4.24 -26.78 -1.93
N GLU A 52 -5.12 -27.77 -2.04
CA GLU A 52 -6.09 -27.89 -3.13
C GLU A 52 -7.16 -26.80 -3.03
N VAL A 53 -7.63 -26.48 -1.82
CA VAL A 53 -8.51 -25.31 -1.57
C VAL A 53 -7.83 -24.02 -2.05
N SER A 54 -6.56 -23.84 -1.70
CA SER A 54 -5.82 -22.66 -2.17
C SER A 54 -5.70 -22.62 -3.69
N SER A 55 -5.39 -23.74 -4.33
CA SER A 55 -5.31 -23.86 -5.79
C SER A 55 -6.64 -23.56 -6.49
N TYR A 56 -7.75 -24.03 -5.94
CA TYR A 56 -9.09 -23.72 -6.45
C TYR A 56 -9.36 -22.21 -6.51
N TRP A 57 -9.06 -21.50 -5.43
CA TRP A 57 -9.27 -20.04 -5.38
C TRP A 57 -8.32 -19.26 -6.26
N TYR A 58 -7.05 -19.72 -6.40
CA TYR A 58 -6.12 -19.16 -7.39
C TYR A 58 -6.65 -19.33 -8.82
N ALA A 59 -7.12 -20.53 -9.17
CA ALA A 59 -7.67 -20.79 -10.49
C ALA A 59 -8.84 -19.85 -10.79
N LYS A 60 -9.81 -19.71 -9.89
CA LYS A 60 -10.92 -18.76 -10.05
C LYS A 60 -10.48 -17.31 -10.27
N SER A 61 -9.43 -16.88 -9.58
CA SER A 61 -8.89 -15.53 -9.78
C SER A 61 -8.25 -15.38 -11.16
N LEU A 62 -7.48 -16.38 -11.58
CA LEU A 62 -6.81 -16.36 -12.89
C LEU A 62 -7.82 -16.42 -14.04
N ASP A 63 -8.91 -17.16 -13.87
CA ASP A 63 -9.99 -17.20 -14.86
C ASP A 63 -10.63 -15.81 -14.99
N TYR A 64 -10.96 -15.14 -13.87
CA TYR A 64 -11.44 -13.75 -13.90
C TYR A 64 -10.47 -12.81 -14.62
N ILE A 65 -9.17 -12.91 -14.32
CA ILE A 65 -8.15 -12.06 -14.95
C ILE A 65 -8.09 -12.30 -16.46
N ARG A 66 -8.22 -13.55 -16.91
CA ARG A 66 -8.18 -13.92 -18.34
C ARG A 66 -9.45 -13.51 -19.08
N GLU A 67 -10.60 -13.70 -18.46
CA GLU A 67 -11.91 -13.41 -19.07
C GLU A 67 -12.20 -11.91 -19.11
N GLN A 68 -11.73 -11.14 -18.09
CA GLN A 68 -12.03 -9.73 -17.93
C GLN A 68 -10.77 -8.89 -17.64
N PRO A 69 -9.75 -8.89 -18.52
CA PRO A 69 -8.46 -8.26 -18.26
C PRO A 69 -8.56 -6.73 -18.06
N VAL A 70 -9.48 -6.07 -18.74
CA VAL A 70 -9.68 -4.62 -18.63
C VAL A 70 -10.29 -4.26 -17.26
N GLU A 71 -11.27 -5.02 -16.80
CA GLU A 71 -11.89 -4.80 -15.49
C GLU A 71 -10.90 -5.13 -14.35
N TRP A 72 -10.12 -6.17 -14.51
CA TRP A 72 -9.03 -6.46 -13.57
C TRP A 72 -7.97 -5.35 -13.54
N LEU A 73 -7.61 -4.75 -14.67
CA LEU A 73 -6.68 -3.63 -14.72
C LEU A 73 -7.26 -2.39 -14.02
N LYS A 74 -8.54 -2.07 -14.24
CA LYS A 74 -9.25 -1.00 -13.51
C LYS A 74 -9.26 -1.26 -12.00
N LEU A 75 -9.53 -2.50 -11.59
CA LEU A 75 -9.50 -2.91 -10.19
C LEU A 75 -8.08 -2.74 -9.60
N THR A 76 -7.06 -3.15 -10.33
CA THR A 76 -5.65 -3.02 -9.91
C THR A 76 -5.25 -1.54 -9.78
N LEU A 77 -5.65 -0.69 -10.72
CA LEU A 77 -5.45 0.76 -10.62
C LEU A 77 -6.18 1.36 -9.42
N ARG A 78 -7.42 0.93 -9.15
CA ARG A 78 -8.17 1.34 -7.95
C ARG A 78 -7.42 0.95 -6.67
N LYS A 79 -6.87 -0.27 -6.60
CA LYS A 79 -6.03 -0.72 -5.48
C LYS A 79 -4.77 0.15 -5.33
N ALA A 80 -4.11 0.50 -6.42
CA ALA A 80 -2.94 1.37 -6.39
C ALA A 80 -3.28 2.78 -5.89
N ILE A 81 -4.38 3.37 -6.35
CA ILE A 81 -4.87 4.67 -5.85
C ILE A 81 -5.22 4.57 -4.37
N ALA A 82 -5.91 3.52 -3.95
CA ALA A 82 -6.25 3.30 -2.54
C ALA A 82 -5.01 3.08 -1.67
N MET A 83 -3.96 2.44 -2.20
CA MET A 83 -2.71 2.19 -1.49
C MET A 83 -1.98 3.49 -1.11
N PHE A 84 -1.99 4.49 -1.97
CA PHE A 84 -1.29 5.77 -1.77
C PHE A 84 -2.22 6.93 -1.43
N GLY A 85 -3.54 6.69 -1.42
CA GLY A 85 -4.54 7.69 -1.08
C GLY A 85 -4.71 7.93 0.42
N ASP A 86 -5.51 8.93 0.76
CA ASP A 86 -5.76 9.36 2.14
C ASP A 86 -6.91 8.60 2.81
N VAL A 87 -7.63 7.79 2.02
CA VAL A 87 -8.74 7.00 2.54
C VAL A 87 -8.18 5.91 3.46
N GLU A 88 -8.56 5.97 4.74
CA GLU A 88 -8.24 4.91 5.68
C GLU A 88 -9.17 3.72 5.44
N ILE A 89 -8.59 2.61 5.02
CA ILE A 89 -9.31 1.38 4.70
C ILE A 89 -9.38 0.52 5.95
N PRO A 90 -10.56 0.42 6.60
CA PRO A 90 -10.68 -0.33 7.84
C PRO A 90 -10.47 -1.82 7.60
N ASN A 91 -9.77 -2.48 8.52
CA ASN A 91 -9.69 -3.94 8.53
C ASN A 91 -10.76 -4.56 9.45
N ASN A 92 -10.90 -4.03 10.67
CA ASN A 92 -11.83 -4.54 11.68
C ASN A 92 -12.71 -3.45 12.31
N ALA A 93 -12.24 -2.20 12.34
CA ALA A 93 -12.98 -1.09 12.90
C ALA A 93 -12.75 0.17 12.05
N PRO A 94 -13.80 0.97 11.81
CA PRO A 94 -13.69 2.19 11.04
C PRO A 94 -12.89 3.24 11.84
N TYR A 95 -11.67 3.55 11.38
CA TYR A 95 -10.82 4.59 11.95
C TYR A 95 -11.52 5.96 11.99
N GLN A 96 -12.25 6.30 10.94
CA GLN A 96 -12.95 7.57 10.83
C GLN A 96 -14.03 7.76 11.92
N ALA A 97 -14.71 6.69 12.32
CA ALA A 97 -15.67 6.75 13.44
C ALA A 97 -14.95 7.05 14.76
N ARG A 98 -13.75 6.49 14.97
CA ARG A 98 -12.95 6.73 16.18
C ARG A 98 -12.19 8.05 16.18
N ARG A 99 -11.90 8.61 15.00
CA ARG A 99 -11.22 9.91 14.89
C ARG A 99 -12.02 11.04 15.58
N GLY A 100 -13.36 10.98 15.52
CA GLY A 100 -14.23 11.92 16.20
C GLY A 100 -14.26 11.78 17.73
N GLU A 101 -13.91 10.58 18.23
CA GLU A 101 -13.94 10.29 19.68
C GLU A 101 -12.63 10.71 20.38
N PHE A 102 -11.51 10.80 19.64
CA PHE A 102 -10.20 11.09 20.22
C PHE A 102 -9.59 12.37 19.64
N PHE A 103 -9.47 13.40 20.47
CA PHE A 103 -8.85 14.68 20.09
C PHE A 103 -7.44 14.49 19.48
N THR A 104 -6.64 13.60 20.03
CA THR A 104 -5.28 13.31 19.54
C THR A 104 -5.27 12.82 18.10
N LEU A 105 -6.25 12.02 17.67
CA LEU A 105 -6.37 11.52 16.30
C LEU A 105 -6.87 12.61 15.34
N SER A 106 -7.73 13.52 15.80
CA SER A 106 -8.21 14.65 15.01
C SER A 106 -7.17 15.76 14.86
N ALA A 107 -6.26 15.88 15.82
CA ALA A 107 -5.18 16.87 15.81
C ALA A 107 -4.02 16.54 14.86
N ILE A 108 -3.94 15.32 14.30
CA ILE A 108 -2.91 14.95 13.32
C ILE A 108 -3.33 15.50 11.94
N PRO A 109 -2.67 16.58 11.44
CA PRO A 109 -3.09 17.24 10.21
C PRO A 109 -2.58 16.54 8.95
N LEU A 110 -1.61 15.62 9.08
CA LEU A 110 -0.96 14.96 7.95
C LEU A 110 -1.53 13.57 7.73
N GLY A 111 -2.28 13.40 6.65
CA GLY A 111 -2.70 12.10 6.17
C GLY A 111 -1.56 11.35 5.44
N PHE A 112 -1.79 10.07 5.17
CA PHE A 112 -0.81 9.22 4.49
C PHE A 112 -0.44 9.75 3.09
N ALA A 113 -1.43 10.23 2.32
CA ALA A 113 -1.19 10.79 0.99
C ALA A 113 -0.30 12.03 1.03
N ALA A 114 -0.43 12.88 2.04
CA ALA A 114 0.40 14.07 2.20
C ALA A 114 1.87 13.70 2.47
N ILE A 115 2.11 12.71 3.34
CA ILE A 115 3.47 12.20 3.64
C ILE A 115 4.07 11.57 2.37
N PHE A 116 3.28 10.78 1.63
CA PHE A 116 3.71 10.17 0.37
C PHE A 116 4.01 11.23 -0.71
N ALA A 117 3.16 12.25 -0.86
CA ALA A 117 3.40 13.35 -1.81
C ALA A 117 4.68 14.13 -1.47
N LEU A 118 4.91 14.45 -0.20
CA LEU A 118 6.15 15.08 0.26
C LEU A 118 7.38 14.20 -0.03
N PHE A 119 7.27 12.89 0.19
CA PHE A 119 8.33 11.94 -0.17
C PHE A 119 8.63 12.00 -1.67
N LEU A 120 7.60 11.96 -2.54
CA LEU A 120 7.79 12.03 -3.99
C LEU A 120 8.46 13.33 -4.43
N VAL A 121 8.01 14.46 -3.90
CA VAL A 121 8.62 15.78 -4.20
C VAL A 121 10.07 15.84 -3.70
N SER A 122 10.39 15.13 -2.63
CA SER A 122 11.74 15.09 -2.03
C SER A 122 12.72 14.18 -2.77
N THR A 123 12.23 13.28 -3.62
CA THR A 123 13.06 12.27 -4.31
C THR A 123 14.30 12.85 -5.01
N PRO A 124 14.24 14.01 -5.72
CA PRO A 124 15.42 14.58 -6.36
C PRO A 124 16.54 14.97 -5.38
N TRP A 125 16.22 15.24 -4.11
CA TRP A 125 17.19 15.58 -3.06
C TRP A 125 17.69 14.37 -2.27
N ILE A 126 16.93 13.27 -2.29
CA ILE A 126 17.31 12.01 -1.66
C ILE A 126 18.34 11.27 -2.51
N LEU A 127 18.24 11.37 -3.84
CA LEU A 127 19.17 10.70 -4.75
C LEU A 127 20.55 11.37 -4.70
N PRO A 128 21.65 10.62 -4.47
CA PRO A 128 22.99 11.17 -4.33
C PRO A 128 23.48 11.79 -5.64
N LYS A 129 24.05 13.01 -5.53
CA LYS A 129 24.69 13.72 -6.66
C LYS A 129 26.13 13.21 -6.83
N LYS A 130 26.68 13.29 -8.06
CA LYS A 130 27.99 12.73 -8.49
C LYS A 130 29.23 13.42 -7.87
N SER A 131 29.48 13.43 -6.56
CA SER A 131 30.67 14.15 -6.06
C SER A 131 31.72 13.35 -5.28
N ASP A 132 31.39 12.24 -4.61
CA ASP A 132 32.36 11.47 -3.82
C ASP A 132 32.19 9.95 -3.99
N PHE A 133 33.22 9.27 -4.54
CA PHE A 133 33.06 7.96 -5.15
C PHE A 133 32.78 6.80 -4.17
N GLU A 134 33.42 6.69 -3.00
CA GLU A 134 33.23 5.50 -2.12
C GLU A 134 32.08 5.64 -1.12
N ALA A 135 31.98 6.72 -0.39
CA ALA A 135 30.87 6.95 0.54
C ALA A 135 29.53 7.05 -0.19
N GLN A 136 29.57 7.52 -1.43
CA GLN A 136 28.45 7.68 -2.33
C GLN A 136 27.91 6.34 -2.85
N ASN A 137 28.77 5.37 -3.14
CA ASN A 137 28.34 4.06 -3.60
C ASN A 137 27.56 3.31 -2.52
N THR A 138 27.99 3.40 -1.26
CA THR A 138 27.26 2.81 -0.14
C THR A 138 25.91 3.47 0.08
N ALA A 139 25.87 4.82 0.13
CA ALA A 139 24.61 5.55 0.28
C ALA A 139 23.63 5.30 -0.87
N ARG A 140 24.12 5.26 -2.10
CA ARG A 140 23.34 4.94 -3.29
C ARG A 140 22.75 3.52 -3.22
N SER A 141 23.56 2.54 -2.81
CA SER A 141 23.11 1.15 -2.66
C SER A 141 22.01 1.02 -1.62
N VAL A 142 22.15 1.69 -0.46
CA VAL A 142 21.13 1.69 0.59
C VAL A 142 19.82 2.34 0.09
N ILE A 143 19.90 3.48 -0.57
CA ILE A 143 18.72 4.14 -1.13
C ILE A 143 18.03 3.27 -2.17
N LEU A 144 18.77 2.64 -3.07
CA LEU A 144 18.22 1.71 -4.06
C LEU A 144 17.53 0.52 -3.40
N LEU A 145 18.14 -0.07 -2.36
CA LEU A 145 17.52 -1.15 -1.59
C LEU A 145 16.20 -0.72 -0.95
N ILE A 146 16.14 0.47 -0.36
CA ILE A 146 14.92 1.04 0.20
C ILE A 146 13.85 1.23 -0.89
N LEU A 147 14.22 1.79 -2.04
CA LEU A 147 13.28 1.99 -3.15
C LEU A 147 12.77 0.67 -3.72
N VAL A 148 13.63 -0.34 -3.86
CA VAL A 148 13.23 -1.68 -4.27
C VAL A 148 12.30 -2.32 -3.24
N PHE A 149 12.59 -2.19 -1.95
CA PHE A 149 11.70 -2.64 -0.88
C PHE A 149 10.33 -1.96 -0.97
N LEU A 150 10.30 -0.63 -1.07
CA LEU A 150 9.05 0.14 -1.17
C LEU A 150 8.22 -0.28 -2.39
N ALA A 151 8.87 -0.47 -3.54
CA ALA A 151 8.20 -0.88 -4.78
C ALA A 151 7.67 -2.32 -4.69
N THR A 152 8.50 -3.28 -4.27
CA THR A 152 8.11 -4.71 -4.20
C THR A 152 7.06 -4.95 -3.12
N TYR A 153 7.19 -4.29 -1.96
CA TYR A 153 6.21 -4.37 -0.89
C TYR A 153 4.86 -3.79 -1.32
N SER A 154 4.85 -2.59 -1.92
CA SER A 154 3.62 -1.98 -2.44
C SER A 154 2.97 -2.83 -3.54
N ALA A 155 3.76 -3.34 -4.48
CA ALA A 155 3.28 -4.23 -5.54
C ALA A 155 2.66 -5.52 -4.98
N SER A 156 3.26 -6.11 -3.94
CA SER A 156 2.70 -7.30 -3.29
C SER A 156 1.34 -7.05 -2.66
N ILE A 157 1.13 -5.89 -2.02
CA ILE A 157 -0.17 -5.53 -1.45
C ILE A 157 -1.20 -5.28 -2.55
N ILE A 158 -0.83 -4.53 -3.60
CA ILE A 158 -1.70 -4.23 -4.73
C ILE A 158 -2.10 -5.51 -5.48
N ALA A 159 -1.21 -6.50 -5.54
CA ALA A 159 -1.52 -7.80 -6.15
C ALA A 159 -2.63 -8.55 -5.39
N PHE A 160 -2.77 -8.34 -4.09
CA PHE A 160 -3.82 -8.94 -3.27
C PHE A 160 -4.97 -7.94 -3.03
N PHE A 161 -5.07 -7.38 -1.85
CA PHE A 161 -6.04 -6.34 -1.48
C PHE A 161 -5.43 -5.35 -0.50
N VAL A 162 -5.93 -4.13 -0.49
CA VAL A 162 -5.37 -3.02 0.29
C VAL A 162 -6.17 -2.83 1.59
N THR A 163 -5.45 -2.74 2.71
CA THR A 163 -6.01 -2.28 4.00
C THR A 163 -5.05 -1.30 4.65
N GLY A 164 -5.55 -0.42 5.53
CA GLY A 164 -4.75 0.61 6.19
C GLY A 164 -3.53 0.05 6.91
N ARG A 165 -3.66 -1.08 7.61
CA ARG A 165 -2.55 -1.71 8.35
C ARG A 165 -1.38 -2.15 7.47
N TYR A 166 -1.63 -2.49 6.20
CA TYR A 166 -0.57 -2.90 5.28
C TYR A 166 0.28 -1.73 4.78
N ARG A 167 -0.17 -0.49 4.96
CA ARG A 167 0.60 0.72 4.65
C ARG A 167 1.61 1.09 5.74
N MET A 168 1.39 0.62 6.98
CA MET A 168 2.20 1.01 8.15
C MET A 168 3.71 0.79 7.97
N PRO A 169 4.20 -0.32 7.38
CA PRO A 169 5.64 -0.52 7.14
C PRO A 169 6.28 0.50 6.18
N LEU A 170 5.49 1.18 5.35
CA LEU A 170 5.98 2.21 4.42
C LEU A 170 6.14 3.58 5.08
N VAL A 171 5.35 3.86 6.12
CA VAL A 171 5.27 5.18 6.79
C VAL A 171 6.63 5.69 7.24
N PRO A 172 7.50 4.91 7.93
CA PRO A 172 8.81 5.40 8.38
C PRO A 172 9.68 5.89 7.22
N PHE A 173 9.70 5.17 6.10
CA PHE A 173 10.51 5.52 4.93
C PHE A 173 9.98 6.75 4.22
N PHE A 174 8.66 6.86 4.05
CA PHE A 174 8.06 8.06 3.47
C PHE A 174 8.26 9.28 4.37
N ALA A 175 8.12 9.12 5.69
CA ALA A 175 8.33 10.21 6.63
C ALA A 175 9.80 10.70 6.64
N MET A 176 10.77 9.78 6.62
CA MET A 176 12.19 10.14 6.52
C MET A 176 12.49 10.91 5.22
N GLY A 177 11.97 10.42 4.09
CA GLY A 177 12.15 11.10 2.81
C GLY A 177 11.47 12.47 2.76
N ALA A 178 10.25 12.58 3.30
CA ALA A 178 9.54 13.86 3.41
C ALA A 178 10.30 14.87 4.28
N ALA A 179 10.89 14.42 5.40
CA ALA A 179 11.69 15.26 6.27
C ALA A 179 12.91 15.85 5.54
N VAL A 180 13.60 15.07 4.70
CA VAL A 180 14.71 15.58 3.86
C VAL A 180 14.22 16.71 2.96
N GLY A 181 13.06 16.56 2.33
CA GLY A 181 12.49 17.60 1.47
C GLY A 181 12.13 18.87 2.20
N ILE A 182 11.53 18.74 3.39
CA ILE A 182 11.18 19.90 4.24
C ILE A 182 12.42 20.67 4.64
N VAL A 183 13.47 19.98 5.11
CA VAL A 183 14.75 20.64 5.48
C VAL A 183 15.36 21.35 4.28
N ARG A 184 15.43 20.70 3.12
CA ARG A 184 15.98 21.30 1.91
C ARG A 184 15.19 22.52 1.41
N ALA A 185 13.85 22.43 1.47
CA ALA A 185 13.00 23.58 1.12
C ALA A 185 13.21 24.75 2.07
N HIS A 186 13.31 24.49 3.37
CA HIS A 186 13.62 25.50 4.38
C HIS A 186 14.98 26.17 4.10
N ASP A 187 16.04 25.39 3.87
CA ASP A 187 17.38 25.91 3.57
C ASP A 187 17.38 26.77 2.32
N PHE A 188 16.63 26.34 1.27
CA PHE A 188 16.50 27.11 0.04
C PHE A 188 15.82 28.48 0.25
N ILE A 189 14.72 28.49 1.00
CA ILE A 189 13.98 29.73 1.34
C ILE A 189 14.89 30.68 2.14
N ARG A 190 15.58 30.16 3.15
CA ARG A 190 16.49 30.93 3.97
C ARG A 190 17.66 31.52 3.16
N ALA A 191 18.26 30.75 2.28
CA ALA A 191 19.34 31.21 1.41
C ALA A 191 18.87 32.30 0.42
N ARG A 192 17.64 32.22 -0.07
CA ARG A 192 17.05 33.23 -0.97
C ARG A 192 16.75 34.52 -0.22
N GLN A 193 16.25 34.47 0.99
CA GLN A 193 16.03 35.66 1.81
C GLN A 193 17.35 36.37 2.16
N TRP A 194 18.41 35.63 2.45
CA TRP A 194 19.74 36.21 2.74
C TRP A 194 20.31 36.96 1.52
N ARG A 195 20.17 36.40 0.31
CA ARG A 195 20.64 37.06 -0.93
C ARG A 195 19.84 38.32 -1.27
N SER A 196 18.55 38.38 -0.96
CA SER A 196 17.75 39.59 -1.17
C SER A 196 18.08 40.73 -0.19
N THR A 197 18.49 40.40 1.03
CA THR A 197 18.95 41.40 2.03
C THR A 197 20.35 41.93 1.76
N THR A 198 21.25 41.12 1.19
CA THR A 198 22.60 41.57 0.80
C THR A 198 22.63 42.36 -0.51
N ALA A 199 21.57 42.31 -1.31
CA ALA A 199 21.44 43.12 -2.54
C ALA A 199 20.86 44.53 -2.31
N LEU A 200 20.48 44.84 -1.05
CA LEU A 200 19.91 46.13 -0.63
C LEU A 200 20.91 46.98 0.20
N VAL A 201 22.16 46.53 0.35
CA VAL A 201 23.29 47.25 0.97
C VAL A 201 24.35 47.48 -0.13
#